data_8d5d4471eabfe7c6f46eb5f27ee036fc
#
_entry.id   8d5d4471eabfe7c6f46eb5f27ee036fc
#
_cell.length_a   1.000
_cell.length_b   1.000
_cell.length_c   1.000
_cell.angle_alpha   90.00
_cell.angle_beta   90.00
_cell.angle_gamma   90.00
#
_symmetry.space_group_name_H-M   'P 1'
#
loop_
_entity.id
_entity.type
_entity.pdbx_description
1 polymer ?
#
loop_
_entity_poly.entity_id
_entity_poly.type
_entity_poly.pdbx_seq_one_letter_code
_entity_poly.pdbx_strand_id
1 'polypeptide(L)'
;MKKKVIIGVVIALIVIAIILGIVFMVNKSPKTNLAPIEKAEDLSTLINEMYKGKEENLPRLNTQIVDVNDANAIKYSTGLENGNDLQFVAVSEPMMSSQAYSLILAKVKDGVDASNIAKTMSEQIDTRKWICVSAEKLYATSSGDIVCLVMSNEEWAKPVYDEFKKLAGQIGEEYTKTEELPELPEEL
;
A
#
# COMPACT_ATOMS: atom_id res chain seq x y z
N MET A 1 -2.24 12.30 -54.89
CA MET A 1 -2.94 12.53 -53.63
C MET A 1 -3.16 11.23 -52.84
N LYS A 2 -3.67 10.14 -53.40
CA LYS A 2 -3.98 8.88 -52.69
C LYS A 2 -2.78 8.23 -51.94
N LYS A 3 -1.55 8.21 -52.51
CA LYS A 3 -0.37 7.62 -51.87
C LYS A 3 0.04 8.35 -50.59
N LYS A 4 -0.04 9.69 -50.54
CA LYS A 4 0.33 10.46 -49.32
C LYS A 4 -0.68 10.23 -48.16
N VAL A 5 -1.97 10.05 -48.49
CA VAL A 5 -3.01 9.74 -47.50
C VAL A 5 -2.79 8.32 -46.88
N ILE A 6 -2.46 7.34 -47.75
CA ILE A 6 -2.20 5.96 -47.32
C ILE A 6 -0.98 5.91 -46.34
N ILE A 7 0.10 6.62 -46.69
CA ILE A 7 1.29 6.69 -45.84
C ILE A 7 0.95 7.33 -44.48
N GLY A 8 0.15 8.41 -44.45
CA GLY A 8 -0.27 9.06 -43.22
C GLY A 8 -1.10 8.14 -42.31
N VAL A 9 -2.03 7.36 -42.90
CA VAL A 9 -2.85 6.38 -42.13
C VAL A 9 -2.00 5.26 -41.56
N VAL A 10 -1.02 4.74 -42.33
CA VAL A 10 -0.12 3.67 -41.85
C VAL A 10 0.74 4.16 -40.69
N ILE A 11 1.30 5.37 -40.77
CA ILE A 11 2.09 5.96 -39.67
C ILE A 11 1.21 6.16 -38.43
N ALA A 12 -0.01 6.64 -38.56
CA ALA A 12 -0.92 6.81 -37.42
C ALA A 12 -1.25 5.47 -36.73
N LEU A 13 -1.47 4.40 -37.49
CA LEU A 13 -1.72 3.06 -36.93
C LEU A 13 -0.51 2.50 -36.22
N ILE A 14 0.72 2.72 -36.70
CA ILE A 14 1.96 2.30 -36.06
C ILE A 14 2.15 3.06 -34.73
N VAL A 15 1.89 4.36 -34.71
CA VAL A 15 1.99 5.18 -33.48
C VAL A 15 0.97 4.71 -32.44
N ILE A 16 -0.26 4.43 -32.84
CA ILE A 16 -1.30 3.89 -31.94
C ILE A 16 -0.90 2.51 -31.40
N ALA A 17 -0.36 1.62 -32.24
CA ALA A 17 0.12 0.32 -31.81
C ALA A 17 1.30 0.41 -30.82
N ILE A 18 2.22 1.37 -31.03
CA ILE A 18 3.33 1.62 -30.10
C ILE A 18 2.83 2.15 -28.76
N ILE A 19 1.88 3.12 -28.78
CA ILE A 19 1.27 3.67 -27.55
C ILE A 19 0.53 2.58 -26.80
N LEU A 20 -0.28 1.76 -27.47
CA LEU A 20 -0.98 0.62 -26.84
C LEU A 20 0.01 -0.42 -26.29
N GLY A 21 1.12 -0.69 -27.00
CA GLY A 21 2.19 -1.58 -26.53
C GLY A 21 2.90 -1.05 -25.29
N ILE A 22 3.17 0.26 -25.22
CA ILE A 22 3.78 0.92 -24.06
C ILE A 22 2.81 0.89 -22.87
N VAL A 23 1.54 1.22 -23.06
CA VAL A 23 0.51 1.15 -22.02
C VAL A 23 0.36 -0.28 -21.48
N PHE A 24 0.41 -1.29 -22.36
CA PHE A 24 0.35 -2.70 -21.94
C PHE A 24 1.60 -3.19 -21.21
N MET A 25 2.77 -2.61 -21.48
CA MET A 25 4.02 -2.92 -20.75
C MET A 25 4.10 -2.21 -19.40
N VAL A 26 3.54 -1.01 -19.26
CA VAL A 26 3.58 -0.23 -18.02
C VAL A 26 2.61 -0.79 -16.98
N ASN A 27 1.53 -1.45 -17.38
CA ASN A 27 0.50 -1.99 -16.46
C ASN A 27 0.72 -3.44 -16.02
N LYS A 28 1.94 -3.98 -16.12
CA LYS A 28 2.24 -5.28 -15.51
C LYS A 28 2.64 -5.09 -14.05
N SER A 29 1.66 -5.13 -13.15
CA SER A 29 1.95 -5.38 -11.74
C SER A 29 2.85 -6.61 -11.59
N PRO A 30 3.86 -6.59 -10.70
CA PRO A 30 4.74 -7.74 -10.49
C PRO A 30 3.89 -8.98 -10.14
N LYS A 31 4.31 -10.15 -10.63
CA LYS A 31 3.63 -11.42 -10.28
C LYS A 31 3.81 -11.66 -8.79
N THR A 32 2.70 -11.74 -8.09
CA THR A 32 2.69 -12.04 -6.66
C THR A 32 2.62 -13.55 -6.41
N ASN A 33 3.24 -14.00 -5.31
CA ASN A 33 3.06 -15.34 -4.75
C ASN A 33 1.95 -15.38 -3.69
N LEU A 34 1.34 -14.22 -3.38
CA LEU A 34 0.23 -14.15 -2.44
C LEU A 34 -0.96 -14.99 -2.93
N ALA A 35 -1.67 -15.60 -2.00
CA ALA A 35 -2.95 -16.25 -2.32
C ALA A 35 -3.95 -15.21 -2.88
N PRO A 36 -4.84 -15.60 -3.79
CA PRO A 36 -5.87 -14.71 -4.30
C PRO A 36 -6.71 -14.12 -3.16
N ILE A 37 -6.94 -12.81 -3.21
CA ILE A 37 -7.83 -12.11 -2.29
C ILE A 37 -9.19 -11.97 -2.98
N GLU A 38 -10.15 -12.78 -2.57
CA GLU A 38 -11.50 -12.81 -3.17
C GLU A 38 -12.51 -12.01 -2.34
N LYS A 39 -12.25 -11.87 -1.04
CA LYS A 39 -13.07 -11.13 -0.08
C LYS A 39 -12.20 -10.39 0.94
N ALA A 40 -12.78 -9.43 1.63
CA ALA A 40 -12.05 -8.57 2.57
C ALA A 40 -11.37 -9.35 3.70
N GLU A 41 -11.97 -10.45 4.18
CA GLU A 41 -11.42 -11.29 5.25
C GLU A 41 -10.13 -11.99 4.85
N ASP A 42 -9.87 -12.19 3.55
CA ASP A 42 -8.62 -12.77 3.07
C ASP A 42 -7.43 -11.86 3.36
N LEU A 43 -7.63 -10.52 3.37
CA LEU A 43 -6.62 -9.56 3.82
C LEU A 43 -6.31 -9.75 5.31
N SER A 44 -7.32 -9.99 6.15
CA SER A 44 -7.11 -10.28 7.57
C SER A 44 -6.35 -11.58 7.78
N THR A 45 -6.59 -12.58 6.93
CA THR A 45 -5.84 -13.84 6.94
C THR A 45 -4.37 -13.60 6.58
N LEU A 46 -4.10 -12.80 5.55
CA LEU A 46 -2.73 -12.43 5.17
C LEU A 46 -2.03 -11.64 6.28
N ILE A 47 -2.70 -10.69 6.95
CA ILE A 47 -2.17 -9.97 8.11
C ILE A 47 -1.76 -10.95 9.21
N ASN A 48 -2.61 -11.92 9.54
CA ASN A 48 -2.29 -12.94 10.54
C ASN A 48 -1.07 -13.79 10.12
N GLU A 49 -0.91 -14.07 8.84
CA GLU A 49 0.28 -14.78 8.34
C GLU A 49 1.55 -13.94 8.49
N MET A 50 1.47 -12.63 8.23
CA MET A 50 2.59 -11.71 8.42
C MET A 50 3.03 -11.61 9.89
N TYR A 51 2.13 -11.84 10.84
CA TYR A 51 2.43 -11.79 12.28
C TYR A 51 2.98 -13.07 12.87
N LYS A 52 2.86 -14.22 12.19
CA LYS A 52 3.34 -15.51 12.71
C LYS A 52 4.79 -15.44 13.19
N GLY A 53 4.99 -15.80 14.45
CA GLY A 53 6.30 -15.79 15.12
C GLY A 53 6.82 -14.41 15.50
N LYS A 54 5.97 -13.38 15.46
CA LYS A 54 6.29 -11.99 15.86
C LYS A 54 5.37 -11.47 16.97
N GLU A 55 4.40 -12.27 17.38
CA GLU A 55 3.30 -11.86 18.27
C GLU A 55 3.81 -11.37 19.64
N GLU A 56 4.89 -11.95 20.14
CA GLU A 56 5.48 -11.54 21.43
C GLU A 56 6.18 -10.18 21.39
N ASN A 57 6.61 -9.76 20.19
CA ASN A 57 7.33 -8.50 19.97
C ASN A 57 6.42 -7.35 19.51
N LEU A 58 5.17 -7.65 19.16
CA LEU A 58 4.21 -6.64 18.69
C LEU A 58 3.23 -6.25 19.79
N PRO A 59 2.68 -5.05 19.75
CA PRO A 59 1.61 -4.66 20.67
C PRO A 59 0.36 -5.52 20.46
N ARG A 60 -0.60 -5.45 21.38
CA ARG A 60 -1.91 -6.07 21.17
C ARG A 60 -2.61 -5.39 20.02
N LEU A 61 -2.77 -6.09 18.92
CA LEU A 61 -3.34 -5.59 17.67
C LEU A 61 -4.77 -6.08 17.47
N ASN A 62 -5.59 -5.24 16.85
CA ASN A 62 -6.92 -5.56 16.36
C ASN A 62 -6.98 -5.31 14.87
N THR A 63 -7.39 -6.31 14.09
CA THR A 63 -7.54 -6.20 12.64
C THR A 63 -9.00 -5.95 12.30
N GLN A 64 -9.24 -4.92 11.49
CA GLN A 64 -10.57 -4.48 11.07
C GLN A 64 -10.63 -4.35 9.55
N ILE A 65 -11.79 -4.66 8.98
CA ILE A 65 -12.10 -4.34 7.59
C ILE A 65 -12.66 -2.91 7.56
N VAL A 66 -12.12 -2.10 6.66
CA VAL A 66 -12.56 -0.71 6.45
C VAL A 66 -13.56 -0.68 5.29
N ASP A 67 -14.69 -0.02 5.49
CA ASP A 67 -15.65 0.22 4.42
C ASP A 67 -15.05 1.19 3.38
N VAL A 68 -14.82 0.72 2.18
CA VAL A 68 -14.25 1.52 1.09
C VAL A 68 -15.17 2.67 0.64
N ASN A 69 -16.45 2.64 1.01
CA ASN A 69 -17.41 3.71 0.72
C ASN A 69 -17.44 4.80 1.79
N ASP A 70 -16.85 4.56 2.96
CA ASP A 70 -16.67 5.58 4.00
C ASP A 70 -15.39 6.38 3.75
N ALA A 71 -15.51 7.53 3.10
CA ALA A 71 -14.38 8.38 2.76
C ALA A 71 -13.58 8.85 4.01
N ASN A 72 -14.23 9.06 5.16
CA ASN A 72 -13.53 9.46 6.38
C ASN A 72 -12.70 8.30 6.95
N ALA A 73 -13.27 7.09 6.97
CA ALA A 73 -12.56 5.89 7.40
C ALA A 73 -11.37 5.59 6.46
N ILE A 74 -11.55 5.70 5.16
CA ILE A 74 -10.48 5.55 4.16
C ILE A 74 -9.39 6.61 4.37
N LYS A 75 -9.74 7.87 4.50
CA LYS A 75 -8.77 8.95 4.71
C LYS A 75 -7.96 8.74 5.98
N TYR A 76 -8.61 8.41 7.09
CA TYR A 76 -7.93 8.13 8.36
C TYR A 76 -7.00 6.91 8.25
N SER A 77 -7.47 5.84 7.61
CA SER A 77 -6.73 4.57 7.55
C SER A 77 -5.61 4.56 6.54
N THR A 78 -5.79 5.20 5.37
CA THR A 78 -4.90 5.06 4.23
C THR A 78 -4.25 6.37 3.77
N GLY A 79 -4.76 7.53 4.20
CA GLY A 79 -4.39 8.84 3.69
C GLY A 79 -5.09 9.23 2.37
N LEU A 80 -5.74 8.29 1.68
CA LEU A 80 -6.44 8.57 0.42
C LEU A 80 -7.72 9.37 0.67
N GLU A 81 -8.08 10.27 -0.23
CA GLU A 81 -9.30 11.08 -0.11
C GLU A 81 -10.61 10.26 -0.20
N ASN A 82 -10.57 9.11 -0.87
CA ASN A 82 -11.70 8.19 -1.01
C ASN A 82 -11.21 6.78 -1.40
N GLY A 83 -12.11 5.80 -1.36
CA GLY A 83 -11.83 4.40 -1.71
C GLY A 83 -12.24 4.00 -3.13
N ASN A 84 -12.40 4.96 -4.07
CA ASN A 84 -12.91 4.66 -5.42
C ASN A 84 -12.05 3.63 -6.18
N ASP A 85 -10.75 3.62 -5.95
CA ASP A 85 -9.79 2.72 -6.60
C ASP A 85 -9.56 1.43 -5.81
N LEU A 86 -10.13 1.31 -4.60
CA LEU A 86 -9.95 0.19 -3.71
C LEU A 86 -11.13 -0.79 -3.81
N GLN A 87 -10.82 -2.08 -3.76
CA GLN A 87 -11.80 -3.15 -3.66
C GLN A 87 -12.03 -3.55 -2.21
N PHE A 88 -10.94 -3.78 -1.46
CA PHE A 88 -10.96 -4.15 -0.05
C PHE A 88 -9.84 -3.44 0.70
N VAL A 89 -10.06 -3.15 1.98
CA VAL A 89 -9.05 -2.62 2.90
C VAL A 89 -9.17 -3.31 4.24
N ALA A 90 -8.03 -3.75 4.77
CA ALA A 90 -7.90 -4.22 6.15
C ALA A 90 -6.81 -3.41 6.85
N VAL A 91 -7.07 -3.06 8.10
CA VAL A 91 -6.14 -2.30 8.94
C VAL A 91 -5.96 -3.03 10.26
N SER A 92 -4.72 -3.18 10.69
CA SER A 92 -4.37 -3.74 11.99
C SER A 92 -3.66 -2.68 12.83
N GLU A 93 -4.26 -2.33 13.97
CA GLU A 93 -3.81 -1.26 14.86
C GLU A 93 -3.88 -1.69 16.33
N PRO A 94 -3.12 -1.03 17.22
CA PRO A 94 -3.19 -1.30 18.65
C PRO A 94 -4.58 -1.03 19.21
N MET A 95 -4.97 -1.83 20.19
CA MET A 95 -6.18 -1.58 20.97
C MET A 95 -6.07 -0.33 21.86
N MET A 96 -4.86 0.21 22.03
CA MET A 96 -4.56 1.40 22.82
C MET A 96 -3.93 2.47 21.93
N SER A 97 -4.49 3.67 21.94
CA SER A 97 -4.05 4.80 21.10
C SER A 97 -2.70 5.43 21.52
N SER A 98 -2.07 4.92 22.58
CA SER A 98 -0.74 5.35 23.04
C SER A 98 0.42 4.58 22.39
N GLN A 99 0.13 3.73 21.40
CA GLN A 99 1.12 2.96 20.67
C GLN A 99 0.98 3.27 19.18
N ALA A 100 2.04 3.81 18.58
CA ALA A 100 2.05 4.15 17.16
C ALA A 100 2.38 2.90 16.33
N TYR A 101 1.36 2.24 15.83
CA TYR A 101 1.49 1.14 14.88
C TYR A 101 0.28 1.08 13.95
N SER A 102 0.50 0.90 12.66
CA SER A 102 -0.54 0.59 11.70
C SER A 102 0.02 -0.28 10.58
N LEU A 103 -0.62 -1.42 10.32
CA LEU A 103 -0.45 -2.21 9.12
C LEU A 103 -1.71 -2.11 8.29
N ILE A 104 -1.56 -1.67 7.05
CA ILE A 104 -2.65 -1.52 6.08
C ILE A 104 -2.38 -2.45 4.91
N LEU A 105 -3.33 -3.32 4.60
CA LEU A 105 -3.39 -4.03 3.35
C LEU A 105 -4.60 -3.54 2.57
N ALA A 106 -4.38 -3.16 1.31
CA ALA A 106 -5.45 -2.76 0.41
C ALA A 106 -5.38 -3.54 -0.89
N LYS A 107 -6.51 -4.06 -1.35
CA LYS A 107 -6.66 -4.60 -2.70
C LYS A 107 -7.22 -3.50 -3.59
N VAL A 108 -6.53 -3.24 -4.70
CA VAL A 108 -7.02 -2.30 -5.71
C VAL A 108 -7.98 -2.97 -6.68
N LYS A 109 -8.83 -2.18 -7.34
CA LYS A 109 -9.72 -2.65 -8.41
C LYS A 109 -8.94 -3.01 -9.67
N ASP A 110 -9.54 -3.82 -10.52
CA ASP A 110 -8.97 -4.20 -11.80
C ASP A 110 -8.61 -2.96 -12.64
N GLY A 111 -7.40 -2.96 -13.18
CA GLY A 111 -6.87 -1.88 -14.01
C GLY A 111 -6.30 -0.69 -13.24
N VAL A 112 -6.36 -0.68 -11.91
CA VAL A 112 -5.73 0.34 -11.07
C VAL A 112 -4.26 -0.04 -10.83
N ASP A 113 -3.39 0.95 -10.88
CA ASP A 113 -1.96 0.78 -10.59
C ASP A 113 -1.71 0.76 -9.07
N ALA A 114 -1.50 -0.44 -8.53
CA ALA A 114 -1.25 -0.64 -7.10
C ALA A 114 0.03 0.06 -6.61
N SER A 115 1.05 0.22 -7.47
CA SER A 115 2.28 0.93 -7.09
C SER A 115 2.03 2.43 -6.91
N ASN A 116 1.21 3.03 -7.77
CA ASN A 116 0.81 4.41 -7.63
C ASN A 116 -0.05 4.65 -6.37
N ILE A 117 -0.94 3.70 -6.02
CA ILE A 117 -1.70 3.75 -4.76
C ILE A 117 -0.76 3.64 -3.56
N ALA A 118 0.23 2.72 -3.57
CA ALA A 118 1.22 2.58 -2.50
C ALA A 118 2.00 3.89 -2.29
N LYS A 119 2.43 4.53 -3.38
CA LYS A 119 3.09 5.83 -3.36
C LYS A 119 2.21 6.90 -2.72
N THR A 120 0.99 7.05 -3.22
CA THR A 120 0.04 8.06 -2.72
C THR A 120 -0.26 7.87 -1.24
N MET A 121 -0.49 6.62 -0.80
CA MET A 121 -0.69 6.29 0.61
C MET A 121 0.53 6.70 1.44
N SER A 122 1.75 6.37 0.98
CA SER A 122 2.98 6.70 1.72
C SER A 122 3.21 8.21 1.88
N GLU A 123 2.76 9.01 0.90
CA GLU A 123 2.88 10.48 0.90
C GLU A 123 1.80 11.16 1.76
N GLN A 124 0.58 10.62 1.78
CA GLN A 124 -0.59 11.30 2.33
C GLN A 124 -1.03 10.83 3.71
N ILE A 125 -0.63 9.61 4.13
CA ILE A 125 -1.04 9.09 5.43
C ILE A 125 -0.45 9.92 6.57
N ASP A 126 -1.27 10.19 7.59
CA ASP A 126 -0.83 10.88 8.80
C ASP A 126 -0.06 9.93 9.73
N THR A 127 1.24 10.15 9.86
CA THR A 127 2.12 9.39 10.76
C THR A 127 1.93 9.73 12.23
N ARG A 128 1.09 10.73 12.57
CA ARG A 128 0.78 11.22 13.90
C ARG A 128 -0.69 11.05 14.29
N LYS A 129 -1.41 10.16 13.64
CA LYS A 129 -2.86 9.95 13.89
C LYS A 129 -3.21 9.43 15.29
N TRP A 130 -2.24 9.07 16.11
CA TRP A 130 -2.43 8.60 17.49
C TRP A 130 -2.28 9.73 18.52
N ILE A 131 -2.62 9.43 19.79
CA ILE A 131 -2.53 10.40 20.88
C ILE A 131 -1.11 10.40 21.45
N CYS A 132 -0.42 11.53 21.37
CA CYS A 132 0.91 11.78 21.95
C CYS A 132 2.05 10.89 21.41
N VAL A 133 1.82 10.13 20.36
CA VAL A 133 2.82 9.27 19.72
C VAL A 133 2.74 9.39 18.20
N SER A 134 3.86 9.12 17.54
CA SER A 134 3.96 9.13 16.08
C SER A 134 4.76 7.93 15.60
N ALA A 135 4.53 7.53 14.35
CA ALA A 135 5.37 6.53 13.71
C ALA A 135 6.69 7.15 13.25
N GLU A 136 7.80 6.53 13.59
CA GLU A 136 9.15 6.94 13.18
C GLU A 136 9.45 6.53 11.75
N LYS A 137 8.94 5.36 11.36
CA LYS A 137 9.18 4.73 10.06
C LYS A 137 7.88 4.37 9.38
N LEU A 138 7.89 4.53 8.08
CA LEU A 138 6.86 4.05 7.18
C LEU A 138 7.52 3.28 6.05
N TYR A 139 6.98 2.13 5.73
CA TYR A 139 7.32 1.30 4.58
C TYR A 139 6.06 1.03 3.77
N ALA A 140 6.11 1.25 2.47
CA ALA A 140 5.01 0.93 1.57
C ALA A 140 5.52 0.31 0.28
N THR A 141 4.77 -0.62 -0.28
CA THR A 141 5.01 -1.24 -1.58
C THR A 141 3.73 -1.89 -2.09
N SER A 142 3.80 -2.47 -3.27
CA SER A 142 2.72 -3.29 -3.83
C SER A 142 3.24 -4.65 -4.30
N SER A 143 2.34 -5.63 -4.40
CA SER A 143 2.60 -6.91 -5.07
C SER A 143 1.32 -7.40 -5.74
N GLY A 144 1.35 -7.56 -7.06
CA GLY A 144 0.14 -7.78 -7.83
C GLY A 144 -0.83 -6.60 -7.67
N ASP A 145 -2.04 -6.89 -7.22
CA ASP A 145 -3.10 -5.93 -6.92
C ASP A 145 -3.21 -5.57 -5.42
N ILE A 146 -2.22 -6.00 -4.61
CA ILE A 146 -2.19 -5.75 -3.17
C ILE A 146 -1.17 -4.67 -2.84
N VAL A 147 -1.61 -3.67 -2.08
CA VAL A 147 -0.78 -2.64 -1.45
C VAL A 147 -0.57 -3.01 0.00
N CYS A 148 0.68 -2.90 0.45
CA CYS A 148 1.06 -3.03 1.85
C CYS A 148 1.70 -1.73 2.32
N LEU A 149 1.23 -1.19 3.45
CA LEU A 149 1.85 -0.10 4.17
C LEU A 149 1.95 -0.47 5.64
N VAL A 150 3.15 -0.32 6.19
CA VAL A 150 3.42 -0.51 7.63
C VAL A 150 4.07 0.75 8.16
N MET A 151 3.57 1.26 9.27
CA MET A 151 4.18 2.40 9.96
C MET A 151 4.19 2.21 11.47
N SER A 152 5.34 2.46 12.09
CA SER A 152 5.60 2.33 13.52
C SER A 152 7.01 2.83 13.85
N ASN A 153 7.58 2.41 14.99
CA ASN A 153 9.02 2.39 15.19
C ASN A 153 9.68 1.33 14.28
N GLU A 154 10.99 1.42 14.08
CA GLU A 154 11.75 0.50 13.21
C GLU A 154 11.60 -0.97 13.67
N GLU A 155 11.67 -1.21 14.98
CA GLU A 155 11.66 -2.54 15.58
C GLU A 155 10.37 -3.32 15.28
N TRP A 156 9.23 -2.63 15.23
CA TRP A 156 7.94 -3.25 14.94
C TRP A 156 7.60 -3.26 13.44
N ALA A 157 7.90 -2.16 12.75
CA ALA A 157 7.50 -2.02 11.34
C ALA A 157 8.33 -2.91 10.41
N LYS A 158 9.65 -2.91 10.55
CA LYS A 158 10.56 -3.57 9.62
C LYS A 158 10.36 -5.09 9.51
N PRO A 159 10.27 -5.85 10.63
CA PRO A 159 10.07 -7.30 10.55
C PRO A 159 8.74 -7.71 9.89
N VAL A 160 7.69 -6.92 10.09
CA VAL A 160 6.37 -7.18 9.47
C VAL A 160 6.39 -6.86 7.98
N TYR A 161 7.01 -5.74 7.60
CA TYR A 161 7.19 -5.37 6.21
C TYR A 161 8.03 -6.40 5.43
N ASP A 162 9.13 -6.86 6.03
CA ASP A 162 9.99 -7.88 5.41
C ASP A 162 9.26 -9.23 5.24
N GLU A 163 8.35 -9.58 6.16
CA GLU A 163 7.53 -10.78 6.00
C GLU A 163 6.55 -10.65 4.82
N PHE A 164 5.94 -9.46 4.65
CA PHE A 164 5.14 -9.21 3.45
C PHE A 164 5.95 -9.47 2.16
N LYS A 165 7.16 -8.91 2.06
CA LYS A 165 8.04 -9.10 0.90
C LYS A 165 8.37 -10.57 0.65
N LYS A 166 8.62 -11.30 1.72
CA LYS A 166 8.92 -12.74 1.65
C LYS A 166 7.71 -13.55 1.15
N LEU A 167 6.51 -13.27 1.67
CA LEU A 167 5.27 -13.92 1.25
C LEU A 167 4.92 -13.56 -0.21
N ALA A 168 5.10 -12.31 -0.58
CA ALA A 168 4.80 -11.79 -1.91
C ALA A 168 5.77 -12.29 -2.99
N GLY A 169 7.04 -12.53 -2.63
CA GLY A 169 8.10 -12.96 -3.55
C GLY A 169 8.58 -11.85 -4.48
N GLN A 170 7.71 -11.24 -5.25
CA GLN A 170 8.00 -10.08 -6.08
C GLN A 170 7.18 -8.88 -5.59
N ILE A 171 7.85 -7.74 -5.46
CA ILE A 171 7.22 -6.49 -5.04
C ILE A 171 7.46 -5.39 -6.10
N GLY A 172 6.64 -4.36 -6.06
CA GLY A 172 6.81 -3.13 -6.80
C GLY A 172 7.88 -2.22 -6.21
N GLU A 173 7.79 -0.94 -6.51
CA GLU A 173 8.65 0.08 -5.92
C GLU A 173 8.43 0.17 -4.41
N GLU A 174 9.51 0.35 -3.65
CA GLU A 174 9.47 0.52 -2.21
C GLU A 174 9.49 2.02 -1.87
N TYR A 175 8.56 2.44 -1.04
CA TYR A 175 8.48 3.80 -0.53
C TYR A 175 8.74 3.79 0.97
N THR A 176 9.68 4.63 1.42
CA THR A 176 10.04 4.73 2.84
C THR A 176 10.00 6.18 3.30
N LYS A 177 9.52 6.40 4.52
CA LYS A 177 9.53 7.69 5.18
C LYS A 177 10.10 7.53 6.59
N THR A 178 10.94 8.48 6.98
CA THR A 178 11.45 8.59 8.36
C THR A 178 10.98 9.93 8.91
N GLU A 179 10.26 9.91 10.02
CA GLU A 179 9.92 11.11 10.76
C GLU A 179 10.97 11.31 11.86
N GLU A 180 11.57 12.49 11.90
CA GLU A 180 12.41 12.86 13.03
C GLU A 180 11.50 13.14 14.23
N LEU A 181 11.68 12.36 15.30
CA LEU A 181 11.02 12.67 16.56
C LEU A 181 11.57 13.99 17.08
N PRO A 182 10.74 14.90 17.62
CA PRO A 182 11.25 16.10 18.25
C PRO A 182 12.23 15.71 19.36
N GLU A 183 13.45 16.26 19.29
CA GLU A 183 14.43 16.10 20.37
C GLU A 183 13.78 16.56 21.67
N LEU A 184 13.80 15.69 22.69
CA LEU A 184 13.41 16.10 24.03
C LEU A 184 14.39 17.21 24.45
N PRO A 185 13.92 18.33 25.03
CA PRO A 185 14.81 19.34 25.55
C PRO A 185 15.80 18.67 26.50
N GLU A 186 17.10 18.85 26.26
CA GLU A 186 18.11 18.44 27.24
C GLU A 186 17.72 19.09 28.56
N GLU A 187 17.56 18.26 29.60
CA GLU A 187 17.19 18.73 30.93
C GLU A 187 18.18 19.82 31.37
N LEU A 188 17.62 20.96 31.79
CA LEU A 188 18.34 22.07 32.42
C LEU A 188 18.80 21.69 33.84
#